data_b8c81b0ddcdf90fe962cf52323c6e1e8
#
_entry.id   b8c81b0ddcdf90fe962cf52323c6e1e8
#
_cell.length_a   1.000
_cell.length_b   1.000
_cell.length_c   1.000
_cell.angle_alpha   90.00
_cell.angle_beta   90.00
_cell.angle_gamma   90.00
#
_symmetry.space_group_name_H-M   'P 1'
#
loop_
_entity.id
_entity.type
_entity.pdbx_description
1 polymer ?
#
loop_
_entity_poly.entity_id
_entity_poly.type
_entity_poly.pdbx_seq_one_letter_code
_entity_poly.pdbx_strand_id
1 'polypeptide(L)'
;MNKQTGTHIRYTRVACAVIVLGVIIGFGVYLLGKSAGKRDAKADSKGSSSYSYPDVSFEDSKSEQKLSGDLTALKDAMNAKIADYGGEWSVYLKNMDTGEYFSINDRDVYPASMIKLFAMGACYQQIEDGKINENDWYSTIHSMAALSNNNSFNKMIWTIGKDYLTKWCRDNGYTRTAQYHGLFPSDNGEGLQTSDKKNVTCASDVGHMLEDIYNGKCVSKQASEKMLKILTEQYWRNKIPMGIPYGPTIANKSGDTDDVSHDGAIVYSDGADYVLVIMCDYPQNASLQGHRFIELSKMAYEYFNK
;
A
#
# COMPACT_ATOMS: atom_id res chain seq x y z
N MET A 1 2.59 31.29 -51.18
CA MET A 1 3.56 30.29 -50.80
C MET A 1 4.49 30.85 -49.73
N ASN A 2 4.79 30.07 -48.69
CA ASN A 2 5.70 30.32 -47.55
C ASN A 2 5.23 31.24 -46.39
N LYS A 3 4.42 30.63 -45.50
CA LYS A 3 4.27 31.10 -44.11
C LYS A 3 4.41 29.96 -43.08
N GLN A 4 4.93 28.79 -43.44
CA GLN A 4 5.02 27.62 -42.51
C GLN A 4 6.43 27.33 -41.92
N THR A 5 7.48 28.01 -42.34
CA THR A 5 8.85 27.75 -41.89
C THR A 5 9.26 28.48 -40.61
N GLY A 6 8.53 29.51 -40.19
CA GLY A 6 8.91 30.33 -39.04
C GLY A 6 8.59 29.75 -37.67
N THR A 7 7.54 28.91 -37.58
CA THR A 7 7.08 28.34 -36.31
C THR A 7 7.90 27.11 -35.83
N HIS A 8 8.32 26.26 -36.77
CA HIS A 8 9.12 25.06 -36.44
C HIS A 8 10.52 25.43 -35.89
N ILE A 9 11.13 26.51 -36.38
CA ILE A 9 12.47 26.96 -35.91
C ILE A 9 12.40 27.54 -34.49
N ARG A 10 11.27 28.12 -34.08
CA ARG A 10 11.10 28.66 -32.72
C ARG A 10 10.94 27.55 -31.67
N TYR A 11 10.20 26.51 -31.95
CA TYR A 11 10.01 25.37 -31.02
C TYR A 11 11.29 24.57 -30.83
N THR A 12 12.07 24.32 -31.86
CA THR A 12 13.36 23.63 -31.75
C THR A 12 14.38 24.41 -30.91
N ARG A 13 14.43 25.74 -31.04
CA ARG A 13 15.32 26.59 -30.23
C ARG A 13 14.92 26.64 -28.76
N VAL A 14 13.63 26.63 -28.44
CA VAL A 14 13.14 26.59 -27.06
C VAL A 14 13.37 25.21 -26.44
N ALA A 15 13.15 24.12 -27.18
CA ALA A 15 13.44 22.77 -26.71
C ALA A 15 14.92 22.55 -26.43
N CYS A 16 15.80 23.02 -27.31
CA CYS A 16 17.26 22.96 -27.09
C CYS A 16 17.71 23.80 -25.88
N ALA A 17 17.10 24.96 -25.64
CA ALA A 17 17.44 25.81 -24.50
C ALA A 17 17.03 25.16 -23.16
N VAL A 18 15.88 24.49 -23.12
CA VAL A 18 15.41 23.77 -21.90
C VAL A 18 16.30 22.56 -21.61
N ILE A 19 16.74 21.81 -22.63
CA ILE A 19 17.63 20.65 -22.46
C ILE A 19 19.01 21.12 -21.97
N VAL A 20 19.57 22.21 -22.54
CA VAL A 20 20.87 22.76 -22.10
C VAL A 20 20.80 23.28 -20.67
N LEU A 21 19.69 23.92 -20.26
CA LEU A 21 19.51 24.38 -18.88
C LEU A 21 19.40 23.21 -17.89
N GLY A 22 18.70 22.13 -18.26
CA GLY A 22 18.60 20.90 -17.46
C GLY A 22 19.96 20.22 -17.24
N VAL A 23 20.79 20.17 -18.28
CA VAL A 23 22.15 19.59 -18.20
C VAL A 23 23.07 20.44 -17.33
N ILE A 24 23.00 21.78 -17.42
CA ILE A 24 23.81 22.68 -16.59
C ILE A 24 23.43 22.57 -15.11
N ILE A 25 22.13 22.48 -14.77
CA ILE A 25 21.65 22.30 -13.40
C ILE A 25 22.08 20.92 -12.86
N GLY A 26 21.90 19.85 -13.64
CA GLY A 26 22.32 18.51 -13.27
C GLY A 26 23.82 18.39 -13.02
N PHE A 27 24.65 19.02 -13.87
CA PHE A 27 26.11 19.02 -13.71
C PHE A 27 26.57 19.89 -12.53
N GLY A 28 25.88 21.01 -12.27
CA GLY A 28 26.11 21.85 -11.09
C GLY A 28 25.86 21.12 -9.77
N VAL A 29 24.77 20.38 -9.67
CA VAL A 29 24.46 19.54 -8.50
C VAL A 29 25.47 18.40 -8.34
N TYR A 30 25.90 17.78 -9.44
CA TYR A 30 26.92 16.74 -9.42
C TYR A 30 28.31 17.25 -8.95
N LEU A 31 28.74 18.44 -9.36
CA LEU A 31 29.99 19.05 -8.95
C LEU A 31 29.96 19.53 -7.49
N LEU A 32 28.82 20.06 -7.02
CA LEU A 32 28.66 20.44 -5.61
C LEU A 32 28.66 19.22 -4.70
N GLY A 33 28.09 18.09 -5.12
CA GLY A 33 28.15 16.81 -4.40
C GLY A 33 29.55 16.23 -4.27
N LYS A 34 30.44 16.42 -5.27
CA LYS A 34 31.85 15.98 -5.22
C LYS A 34 32.77 16.87 -4.36
N SER A 35 32.46 18.14 -4.19
CA SER A 35 33.24 19.09 -3.39
C SER A 35 33.02 18.91 -1.88
N ALA A 36 31.92 18.29 -1.44
CA ALA A 36 31.58 18.05 -0.04
C ALA A 36 32.23 16.78 0.56
N GLY A 37 33.00 16.01 -0.23
CA GLY A 37 33.50 14.68 0.14
C GLY A 37 34.89 14.61 0.77
N LYS A 38 35.50 15.69 1.23
CA LYS A 38 36.78 15.67 1.96
C LYS A 38 36.78 16.69 3.09
N ARG A 39 36.17 16.35 4.21
CA ARG A 39 36.52 16.88 5.52
C ARG A 39 36.39 15.76 6.54
N ASP A 40 37.48 15.47 7.20
CA ASP A 40 37.64 14.45 8.22
C ASP A 40 36.59 14.67 9.33
N ALA A 41 35.77 13.66 9.55
CA ALA A 41 34.75 13.66 10.60
C ALA A 41 35.44 13.32 11.93
N LYS A 42 35.65 14.32 12.77
CA LYS A 42 35.72 14.13 14.23
C LYS A 42 34.27 14.11 14.72
N ALA A 43 33.91 13.02 15.36
CA ALA A 43 32.61 12.79 15.94
C ALA A 43 32.26 13.80 17.02
N ASP A 44 31.15 14.53 16.85
CA ASP A 44 30.38 15.09 17.96
C ASP A 44 28.94 14.60 17.81
N SER A 45 28.62 13.64 18.68
CA SER A 45 27.28 13.10 18.87
C SER A 45 26.42 14.10 19.63
N LYS A 46 25.55 14.85 18.94
CA LYS A 46 24.34 15.45 19.56
C LYS A 46 23.32 15.79 18.48
N GLY A 47 22.15 15.17 18.59
CA GLY A 47 20.92 15.63 17.92
C GLY A 47 20.42 14.78 16.77
N SER A 48 20.29 13.47 16.91
CA SER A 48 19.34 12.72 16.12
C SER A 48 17.98 12.88 16.81
N SER A 49 17.09 13.68 16.23
CA SER A 49 15.67 13.65 16.57
C SER A 49 15.14 12.30 16.12
N SER A 50 15.21 11.31 17.01
CA SER A 50 14.51 10.04 16.82
C SER A 50 13.02 10.31 17.02
N TYR A 51 12.27 10.44 15.94
CA TYR A 51 10.85 10.17 16.00
C TYR A 51 10.72 8.67 16.34
N SER A 52 10.53 8.38 17.62
CA SER A 52 10.10 7.06 18.04
C SER A 52 8.63 6.93 17.67
N TYR A 53 8.33 6.10 16.67
CA TYR A 53 6.97 5.58 16.50
C TYR A 53 6.60 4.84 17.79
N PRO A 54 5.33 4.95 18.25
CA PRO A 54 4.90 4.18 19.40
C PRO A 54 5.17 2.70 19.13
N ASP A 55 5.75 2.04 20.11
CA ASP A 55 5.98 0.59 20.08
C ASP A 55 4.61 -0.07 20.05
N VAL A 56 4.18 -0.56 18.91
CA VAL A 56 2.90 -1.26 18.74
C VAL A 56 3.12 -2.68 19.27
N SER A 57 3.04 -2.84 20.58
CA SER A 57 2.97 -4.15 21.23
C SER A 57 1.50 -4.57 21.29
N PHE A 58 1.23 -5.86 21.05
CA PHE A 58 -0.11 -6.46 21.26
C PHE A 58 -0.38 -6.59 22.76
N GLU A 59 -0.43 -5.47 23.51
CA GLU A 59 -0.80 -5.51 24.93
C GLU A 59 -2.29 -5.24 25.12
N ASP A 60 -2.94 -6.20 25.80
CA ASP A 60 -4.32 -6.13 26.27
C ASP A 60 -4.46 -4.97 27.29
N SER A 61 -4.85 -3.79 26.82
CA SER A 61 -5.38 -2.76 27.73
C SER A 61 -6.25 -1.75 26.99
N LYS A 62 -7.46 -2.15 26.60
CA LYS A 62 -8.55 -1.19 26.39
C LYS A 62 -9.58 -1.36 27.48
N SER A 63 -9.88 -0.25 28.20
CA SER A 63 -11.01 -0.15 29.10
C SER A 63 -12.29 -0.54 28.36
N GLU A 64 -13.13 -1.37 29.02
CA GLU A 64 -14.39 -1.87 28.51
C GLU A 64 -15.38 -0.73 28.20
N GLN A 65 -15.29 -0.16 27.01
CA GLN A 65 -16.39 0.58 26.41
C GLN A 65 -16.73 -0.10 25.09
N LYS A 66 -17.50 -1.20 25.22
CA LYS A 66 -17.99 -1.99 24.09
C LYS A 66 -19.04 -1.16 23.36
N LEU A 67 -18.66 -0.50 22.27
CA LEU A 67 -19.61 0.03 21.31
C LEU A 67 -20.32 -1.16 20.66
N SER A 68 -21.54 -1.49 21.14
CA SER A 68 -22.45 -2.37 20.40
C SER A 68 -23.01 -1.56 19.24
N GLY A 69 -22.32 -1.57 18.09
CA GLY A 69 -22.73 -0.82 16.92
C GLY A 69 -23.17 -1.76 15.82
N ASP A 70 -24.45 -1.76 15.52
CA ASP A 70 -24.97 -2.26 14.25
C ASP A 70 -24.35 -1.44 13.11
N LEU A 71 -23.38 -2.03 12.38
CA LEU A 71 -22.69 -1.41 11.24
C LEU A 71 -23.63 -1.14 10.04
N THR A 72 -24.91 -1.50 10.11
CA THR A 72 -25.89 -1.35 9.01
C THR A 72 -26.01 0.11 8.58
N ALA A 73 -26.13 1.05 9.52
CA ALA A 73 -26.25 2.47 9.19
C ALA A 73 -25.02 3.02 8.47
N LEU A 74 -23.81 2.59 8.88
CA LEU A 74 -22.56 2.97 8.20
C LEU A 74 -22.48 2.35 6.80
N LYS A 75 -22.83 1.06 6.67
CA LYS A 75 -22.87 0.37 5.38
C LYS A 75 -23.81 1.07 4.41
N ASP A 76 -25.02 1.40 4.83
CA ASP A 76 -26.04 2.05 4.00
C ASP A 76 -25.59 3.44 3.56
N ALA A 77 -25.00 4.22 4.46
CA ALA A 77 -24.47 5.52 4.17
C ALA A 77 -23.29 5.46 3.17
N MET A 78 -22.35 4.52 3.34
CA MET A 78 -21.26 4.30 2.39
C MET A 78 -21.77 3.84 1.03
N ASN A 79 -22.74 2.92 1.00
CA ASN A 79 -23.32 2.43 -0.24
C ASN A 79 -24.03 3.53 -1.04
N ALA A 80 -24.77 4.41 -0.35
CA ALA A 80 -25.40 5.59 -0.96
C ALA A 80 -24.36 6.54 -1.57
N LYS A 81 -23.23 6.77 -0.88
CA LYS A 81 -22.13 7.59 -1.41
C LYS A 81 -21.46 6.97 -2.64
N ILE A 82 -21.21 5.67 -2.61
CA ILE A 82 -20.59 4.93 -3.70
C ILE A 82 -21.45 5.00 -4.97
N ALA A 83 -22.78 4.96 -4.84
CA ALA A 83 -23.68 5.06 -5.98
C ALA A 83 -23.50 6.36 -6.80
N ASP A 84 -23.05 7.44 -6.17
CA ASP A 84 -22.81 8.74 -6.80
C ASP A 84 -21.41 8.90 -7.41
N TYR A 85 -20.49 7.96 -7.13
CA TYR A 85 -19.09 8.18 -7.49
C TYR A 85 -18.74 7.84 -8.95
N GLY A 86 -19.51 6.94 -9.58
CA GLY A 86 -19.11 6.28 -10.82
C GLY A 86 -17.89 5.37 -10.63
N GLY A 87 -17.66 4.46 -11.57
CA GLY A 87 -16.72 3.37 -11.41
C GLY A 87 -17.30 2.23 -10.57
N GLU A 88 -16.52 1.19 -10.34
CA GLU A 88 -16.96 0.01 -9.61
C GLU A 88 -16.22 -0.11 -8.29
N TRP A 89 -16.92 0.15 -7.19
CA TRP A 89 -16.36 0.20 -5.85
C TRP A 89 -16.67 -1.06 -5.06
N SER A 90 -15.67 -1.55 -4.32
CA SER A 90 -15.82 -2.60 -3.32
C SER A 90 -15.29 -2.08 -1.99
N VAL A 91 -16.00 -2.39 -0.90
CA VAL A 91 -15.57 -2.04 0.46
C VAL A 91 -15.64 -3.28 1.35
N TYR A 92 -14.65 -3.44 2.22
CA TYR A 92 -14.69 -4.31 3.37
C TYR A 92 -14.37 -3.48 4.61
N LEU A 93 -15.19 -3.61 5.66
CA LEU A 93 -14.95 -2.96 6.94
C LEU A 93 -15.25 -3.94 8.07
N LYS A 94 -14.34 -4.02 9.05
CA LYS A 94 -14.51 -4.80 10.27
C LYS A 94 -14.08 -4.02 11.50
N ASN A 95 -14.94 -4.01 12.50
CA ASN A 95 -14.62 -3.59 13.86
C ASN A 95 -13.82 -4.70 14.54
N MET A 96 -12.59 -4.43 14.92
CA MET A 96 -11.69 -5.44 15.50
C MET A 96 -12.00 -5.74 16.96
N ASP A 97 -12.68 -4.83 17.67
CA ASP A 97 -13.06 -5.01 19.07
C ASP A 97 -14.32 -5.89 19.20
N THR A 98 -15.32 -5.76 18.30
CA THR A 98 -16.57 -6.52 18.33
C THR A 98 -16.59 -7.72 17.38
N GLY A 99 -15.79 -7.70 16.34
CA GLY A 99 -15.78 -8.68 15.26
C GLY A 99 -16.89 -8.47 14.21
N GLU A 100 -17.74 -7.46 14.36
CA GLU A 100 -18.77 -7.12 13.37
C GLU A 100 -18.13 -6.60 12.08
N TYR A 101 -18.68 -6.98 10.95
CA TYR A 101 -18.16 -6.57 9.64
C TYR A 101 -19.27 -6.43 8.60
N PHE A 102 -18.94 -5.75 7.52
CA PHE A 102 -19.72 -5.78 6.29
C PHE A 102 -18.84 -5.73 5.05
N SER A 103 -19.41 -6.14 3.93
CA SER A 103 -18.86 -5.91 2.59
C SER A 103 -19.89 -5.20 1.71
N ILE A 104 -19.39 -4.38 0.78
CA ILE A 104 -20.15 -3.76 -0.32
C ILE A 104 -19.51 -4.23 -1.61
N ASN A 105 -20.29 -4.80 -2.52
CA ASN A 105 -19.85 -5.22 -3.87
C ASN A 105 -18.52 -5.99 -3.89
N ASP A 106 -18.35 -6.94 -2.96
CA ASP A 106 -17.13 -7.75 -2.88
C ASP A 106 -16.98 -8.66 -4.11
N ARG A 107 -16.08 -8.32 -5.00
CA ARG A 107 -15.85 -8.98 -6.29
C ARG A 107 -14.35 -9.12 -6.58
N ASP A 108 -14.04 -9.94 -7.57
CA ASP A 108 -12.67 -10.10 -8.06
C ASP A 108 -12.22 -8.85 -8.82
N VAL A 109 -11.03 -8.34 -8.47
CA VAL A 109 -10.42 -7.15 -9.07
C VAL A 109 -8.95 -7.39 -9.39
N TYR A 110 -8.38 -6.62 -10.32
CA TYR A 110 -6.93 -6.58 -10.51
C TYR A 110 -6.28 -5.87 -9.31
N PRO A 111 -5.36 -6.53 -8.57
CA PRO A 111 -4.88 -6.04 -7.28
C PRO A 111 -3.95 -4.83 -7.36
N ALA A 112 -3.37 -4.52 -8.52
CA ALA A 112 -2.22 -3.64 -8.60
C ALA A 112 -1.19 -3.98 -7.49
N SER A 113 -0.71 -2.99 -6.74
CA SER A 113 0.27 -3.23 -5.66
C SER A 113 -0.32 -3.81 -4.38
N MET A 114 -1.63 -4.05 -4.28
CA MET A 114 -2.20 -4.76 -3.12
C MET A 114 -1.69 -6.20 -3.01
N ILE A 115 -1.33 -6.84 -4.13
CA ILE A 115 -0.75 -8.20 -4.14
C ILE A 115 0.54 -8.30 -3.31
N LYS A 116 1.25 -7.19 -3.09
CA LYS A 116 2.47 -7.12 -2.28
C LYS A 116 2.22 -7.37 -0.79
N LEU A 117 0.99 -7.13 -0.31
CA LEU A 117 0.58 -7.49 1.04
C LEU A 117 0.69 -9.01 1.24
N PHE A 118 0.13 -9.78 0.32
CA PHE A 118 0.19 -11.25 0.34
C PHE A 118 1.60 -11.78 0.07
N ALA A 119 2.34 -11.13 -0.85
CA ALA A 119 3.74 -11.48 -1.09
C ALA A 119 4.60 -11.29 0.16
N MET A 120 4.33 -10.27 0.96
CA MET A 120 5.00 -10.05 2.24
C MET A 120 4.75 -11.22 3.21
N GLY A 121 3.50 -11.66 3.37
CA GLY A 121 3.16 -12.83 4.18
C GLY A 121 3.85 -14.10 3.69
N ALA A 122 3.82 -14.36 2.37
CA ALA A 122 4.50 -15.50 1.76
C ALA A 122 6.03 -15.47 1.98
N CYS A 123 6.65 -14.29 1.94
CA CYS A 123 8.08 -14.13 2.25
C CYS A 123 8.37 -14.45 3.73
N TYR A 124 7.56 -13.94 4.65
CA TYR A 124 7.73 -14.25 6.08
C TYR A 124 7.48 -15.73 6.39
N GLN A 125 6.58 -16.41 5.65
CA GLN A 125 6.45 -17.87 5.75
C GLN A 125 7.74 -18.58 5.31
N GLN A 126 8.39 -18.14 4.24
CA GLN A 126 9.66 -18.74 3.80
C GLN A 126 10.81 -18.45 4.79
N ILE A 127 10.75 -17.34 5.51
CA ILE A 127 11.68 -17.00 6.60
C ILE A 127 11.43 -17.94 7.79
N GLU A 128 10.19 -18.10 8.22
CA GLU A 128 9.79 -18.98 9.33
C GLU A 128 10.17 -20.46 9.03
N ASP A 129 10.00 -20.88 7.77
CA ASP A 129 10.41 -22.22 7.30
C ASP A 129 11.95 -22.37 7.17
N GLY A 130 12.74 -21.34 7.42
CA GLY A 130 14.21 -21.36 7.30
C GLY A 130 14.73 -21.45 5.85
N LYS A 131 13.89 -21.19 4.84
CA LYS A 131 14.26 -21.27 3.41
C LYS A 131 14.96 -20.02 2.87
N ILE A 132 14.66 -18.86 3.46
CA ILE A 132 15.36 -17.61 3.19
C ILE A 132 15.74 -16.95 4.52
N ASN A 133 16.87 -16.22 4.50
CA ASN A 133 17.35 -15.50 5.69
C ASN A 133 16.78 -14.08 5.72
N GLU A 134 16.16 -13.69 6.83
CA GLU A 134 15.54 -12.37 6.97
C GLU A 134 16.54 -11.22 6.78
N ASN A 135 17.74 -11.33 7.36
CA ASN A 135 18.74 -10.25 7.28
C ASN A 135 19.17 -9.95 5.84
N ASP A 136 19.18 -10.96 4.98
CA ASP A 136 19.55 -10.80 3.56
C ASP A 136 18.41 -10.18 2.74
N TRP A 137 17.16 -10.33 3.20
CA TRP A 137 15.98 -9.98 2.42
C TRP A 137 15.12 -8.87 3.00
N TYR A 138 15.33 -8.47 4.26
CA TYR A 138 14.52 -7.43 4.92
C TYR A 138 14.40 -6.13 4.09
N SER A 139 15.53 -5.63 3.58
CA SER A 139 15.53 -4.40 2.76
C SER A 139 14.70 -4.56 1.48
N THR A 140 14.70 -5.74 0.86
CA THR A 140 13.90 -6.02 -0.35
C THR A 140 12.41 -6.14 0.01
N ILE A 141 12.07 -6.82 1.11
CA ILE A 141 10.69 -6.96 1.62
C ILE A 141 10.14 -5.57 1.99
N HIS A 142 10.90 -4.78 2.72
CA HIS A 142 10.54 -3.41 3.10
C HIS A 142 10.31 -2.53 1.86
N SER A 143 11.24 -2.52 0.91
CA SER A 143 11.10 -1.76 -0.34
C SER A 143 9.88 -2.18 -1.15
N MET A 144 9.59 -3.49 -1.21
CA MET A 144 8.39 -4.03 -1.85
C MET A 144 7.10 -3.53 -1.19
N ALA A 145 7.00 -3.63 0.13
CA ALA A 145 5.77 -3.37 0.87
C ALA A 145 5.60 -1.89 1.21
N ALA A 146 6.57 -1.24 1.87
CA ALA A 146 6.47 0.15 2.30
C ALA A 146 6.61 1.17 1.16
N LEU A 147 7.55 0.95 0.21
CA LEU A 147 7.77 1.85 -0.92
C LEU A 147 7.03 1.42 -2.19
N SER A 148 6.34 0.28 -2.13
CA SER A 148 5.59 -0.29 -3.26
C SER A 148 6.44 -0.60 -4.51
N ASN A 149 7.73 -0.91 -4.36
CA ASN A 149 8.67 -1.13 -5.45
C ASN A 149 8.39 -2.42 -6.23
N ASN A 150 8.23 -2.33 -7.56
CA ASN A 150 7.91 -3.46 -8.42
C ASN A 150 9.12 -4.39 -8.65
N ASN A 151 10.33 -3.84 -8.79
CA ASN A 151 11.54 -4.66 -8.94
C ASN A 151 11.78 -5.53 -7.71
N SER A 152 11.53 -4.97 -6.50
CA SER A 152 11.61 -5.72 -5.25
C SER A 152 10.56 -6.82 -5.17
N PHE A 153 9.30 -6.54 -5.60
CA PHE A 153 8.26 -7.56 -5.68
C PHE A 153 8.68 -8.70 -6.61
N ASN A 154 9.06 -8.39 -7.85
CA ASN A 154 9.43 -9.40 -8.83
C ASN A 154 10.64 -10.22 -8.36
N LYS A 155 11.65 -9.56 -7.75
CA LYS A 155 12.80 -10.25 -7.15
C LYS A 155 12.37 -11.22 -6.04
N MET A 156 11.42 -10.82 -5.17
CA MET A 156 10.91 -11.71 -4.12
C MET A 156 10.15 -12.89 -4.72
N ILE A 157 9.29 -12.68 -5.72
CA ILE A 157 8.56 -13.76 -6.39
C ILE A 157 9.52 -14.77 -7.06
N TRP A 158 10.60 -14.30 -7.69
CA TRP A 158 11.65 -15.19 -8.19
C TRP A 158 12.31 -16.01 -7.07
N THR A 159 12.55 -15.39 -5.92
CA THR A 159 13.23 -16.03 -4.78
C THR A 159 12.38 -17.08 -4.10
N ILE A 160 11.10 -16.80 -3.84
CA ILE A 160 10.20 -17.73 -3.18
C ILE A 160 9.57 -18.75 -4.13
N GLY A 161 9.69 -18.54 -5.45
CA GLY A 161 9.09 -19.35 -6.50
C GLY A 161 7.81 -18.74 -7.08
N LYS A 162 7.77 -18.65 -8.40
CA LYS A 162 6.70 -17.93 -9.15
C LYS A 162 5.28 -18.46 -8.92
N ASP A 163 5.11 -19.72 -8.52
CA ASP A 163 3.81 -20.33 -8.22
C ASP A 163 3.51 -20.35 -6.71
N TYR A 164 4.50 -20.04 -5.87
CA TYR A 164 4.39 -20.18 -4.42
C TYR A 164 3.39 -19.21 -3.80
N LEU A 165 3.37 -17.98 -4.24
CA LEU A 165 2.44 -16.96 -3.69
C LEU A 165 0.98 -17.38 -3.84
N THR A 166 0.57 -17.82 -5.03
CA THR A 166 -0.80 -18.30 -5.27
C THR A 166 -1.16 -19.51 -4.40
N LYS A 167 -0.21 -20.45 -4.26
CA LYS A 167 -0.41 -21.60 -3.36
C LYS A 167 -0.54 -21.14 -1.91
N TRP A 168 0.36 -20.28 -1.42
CA TRP A 168 0.35 -19.76 -0.08
C TRP A 168 -0.97 -19.03 0.25
N CYS A 169 -1.48 -18.20 -0.67
CA CYS A 169 -2.78 -17.53 -0.50
C CYS A 169 -3.90 -18.56 -0.27
N ARG A 170 -3.98 -19.59 -1.09
CA ARG A 170 -5.01 -20.65 -0.95
C ARG A 170 -4.90 -21.41 0.36
N ASP A 171 -3.68 -21.79 0.74
CA ASP A 171 -3.41 -22.55 1.97
C ASP A 171 -3.76 -21.75 3.24
N ASN A 172 -3.75 -20.42 3.15
CA ASN A 172 -4.08 -19.49 4.25
C ASN A 172 -5.49 -18.90 4.17
N GLY A 173 -6.35 -19.40 3.28
CA GLY A 173 -7.76 -19.00 3.21
C GLY A 173 -8.06 -17.79 2.32
N TYR A 174 -7.05 -17.16 1.70
CA TYR A 174 -7.23 -16.06 0.73
C TYR A 174 -7.51 -16.64 -0.65
N THR A 175 -8.68 -17.27 -0.79
CA THR A 175 -8.98 -18.18 -1.92
C THR A 175 -9.24 -17.49 -3.25
N ARG A 176 -9.52 -16.20 -3.22
CA ARG A 176 -9.76 -15.35 -4.39
C ARG A 176 -8.53 -14.55 -4.81
N THR A 177 -7.41 -14.70 -4.09
CA THR A 177 -6.15 -14.01 -4.41
C THR A 177 -5.18 -14.93 -5.12
N ALA A 178 -4.69 -14.48 -6.29
CA ALA A 178 -3.72 -15.22 -7.08
C ALA A 178 -2.78 -14.30 -7.86
N GLN A 179 -1.51 -14.71 -7.95
CA GLN A 179 -0.49 -14.06 -8.76
C GLN A 179 -0.19 -14.92 -9.98
N TYR A 180 -0.28 -14.34 -11.17
CA TYR A 180 -0.05 -15.01 -12.44
C TYR A 180 1.08 -14.39 -13.26
N HIS A 181 1.47 -13.14 -12.96
CA HIS A 181 2.56 -12.44 -13.63
C HIS A 181 3.24 -11.43 -12.70
N GLY A 182 4.43 -10.96 -13.09
CA GLY A 182 5.14 -9.88 -12.40
C GLY A 182 4.43 -8.54 -12.49
N LEU A 183 4.91 -7.55 -11.76
CA LEU A 183 4.39 -6.19 -11.76
C LEU A 183 5.26 -5.28 -12.64
N PHE A 184 4.63 -4.41 -13.43
CA PHE A 184 5.25 -3.47 -14.36
C PHE A 184 4.78 -2.03 -14.08
N PRO A 185 5.60 -0.99 -14.42
CA PRO A 185 6.94 -1.07 -15.02
C PRO A 185 7.99 -1.66 -14.07
N SER A 186 8.91 -2.46 -14.59
CA SER A 186 10.02 -3.06 -13.83
C SER A 186 11.11 -3.54 -14.78
N ASP A 187 12.33 -3.73 -14.25
CA ASP A 187 13.49 -4.21 -14.98
C ASP A 187 13.62 -5.75 -14.96
N ASN A 188 12.82 -6.43 -14.12
CA ASN A 188 13.00 -7.86 -13.81
C ASN A 188 11.66 -8.66 -13.73
N GLY A 189 10.60 -8.19 -14.38
CA GLY A 189 9.28 -8.85 -14.35
C GLY A 189 9.12 -9.94 -15.40
N GLU A 190 9.99 -9.96 -16.42
CA GLU A 190 9.93 -10.95 -17.49
C GLU A 190 10.14 -12.38 -16.94
N GLY A 191 9.39 -13.33 -17.50
CA GLY A 191 9.47 -14.75 -17.09
C GLY A 191 8.72 -15.13 -15.82
N LEU A 192 8.11 -14.18 -15.11
CA LEU A 192 7.23 -14.48 -13.97
C LEU A 192 5.81 -14.90 -14.38
N GLN A 193 5.50 -14.86 -15.66
CA GLN A 193 4.18 -15.28 -16.14
C GLN A 193 4.00 -16.79 -15.95
N THR A 194 2.91 -17.18 -15.27
CA THR A 194 2.51 -18.56 -15.04
C THR A 194 1.22 -18.92 -15.76
N SER A 195 0.47 -17.92 -16.23
CA SER A 195 -0.81 -18.05 -16.93
C SER A 195 -1.11 -16.78 -17.73
N ASP A 196 -2.01 -16.86 -18.72
CA ASP A 196 -2.54 -15.70 -19.43
C ASP A 196 -3.55 -14.88 -18.61
N LYS A 197 -3.87 -15.35 -17.39
CA LYS A 197 -4.76 -14.64 -16.46
C LYS A 197 -4.08 -13.43 -15.86
N LYS A 198 -4.86 -12.40 -15.55
CA LYS A 198 -4.40 -11.26 -14.74
C LYS A 198 -4.30 -11.66 -13.28
N ASN A 199 -3.38 -11.04 -12.53
CA ASN A 199 -3.39 -11.11 -11.08
C ASN A 199 -4.78 -10.71 -10.54
N VAL A 200 -5.21 -11.34 -9.46
CA VAL A 200 -6.56 -11.14 -8.91
C VAL A 200 -6.52 -11.09 -7.39
N THR A 201 -7.42 -10.33 -6.80
CA THR A 201 -7.77 -10.31 -5.38
C THR A 201 -9.19 -9.78 -5.19
N CYS A 202 -9.66 -9.65 -3.94
CA CYS A 202 -10.92 -9.00 -3.59
C CYS A 202 -10.80 -8.26 -2.25
N ALA A 203 -11.80 -7.42 -1.93
CA ALA A 203 -11.77 -6.62 -0.72
C ALA A 203 -11.79 -7.49 0.56
N SER A 204 -12.52 -8.60 0.56
CA SER A 204 -12.57 -9.53 1.69
C SER A 204 -11.23 -10.24 1.92
N ASP A 205 -10.53 -10.74 0.88
CA ASP A 205 -9.22 -11.39 1.07
C ASP A 205 -8.19 -10.40 1.63
N VAL A 206 -8.19 -9.15 1.11
CA VAL A 206 -7.32 -8.09 1.66
C VAL A 206 -7.69 -7.77 3.11
N GLY A 207 -8.99 -7.68 3.43
CA GLY A 207 -9.49 -7.47 4.78
C GLY A 207 -9.02 -8.58 5.73
N HIS A 208 -9.24 -9.84 5.38
CA HIS A 208 -8.81 -10.99 6.18
C HIS A 208 -7.28 -11.03 6.39
N MET A 209 -6.49 -10.68 5.35
CA MET A 209 -5.03 -10.59 5.50
C MET A 209 -4.62 -9.52 6.52
N LEU A 210 -5.27 -8.35 6.50
CA LEU A 210 -5.03 -7.28 7.48
C LEU A 210 -5.49 -7.68 8.89
N GLU A 211 -6.63 -8.40 9.01
CA GLU A 211 -7.08 -8.97 10.29
C GLU A 211 -6.09 -9.99 10.86
N ASP A 212 -5.55 -10.87 10.01
CA ASP A 212 -4.56 -11.86 10.46
C ASP A 212 -3.28 -11.18 10.94
N ILE A 213 -2.85 -10.10 10.28
CA ILE A 213 -1.73 -9.28 10.74
C ILE A 213 -2.08 -8.61 12.08
N TYR A 214 -3.25 -7.97 12.19
CA TYR A 214 -3.70 -7.33 13.43
C TYR A 214 -3.76 -8.31 14.61
N ASN A 215 -4.27 -9.51 14.39
CA ASN A 215 -4.43 -10.55 15.41
C ASN A 215 -3.15 -11.35 15.72
N GLY A 216 -2.01 -11.04 15.07
CA GLY A 216 -0.78 -11.80 15.24
C GLY A 216 -0.83 -13.22 14.66
N LYS A 217 -1.73 -13.48 13.70
CA LYS A 217 -2.00 -14.82 13.12
C LYS A 217 -1.40 -15.03 11.73
N CYS A 218 -0.98 -13.96 11.05
CA CYS A 218 -0.34 -14.10 9.75
C CYS A 218 1.07 -14.69 9.91
N VAL A 219 1.23 -15.95 9.55
CA VAL A 219 2.45 -16.77 9.71
C VAL A 219 2.76 -17.07 11.19
N SER A 220 3.16 -16.06 11.95
CA SER A 220 3.42 -16.12 13.38
C SER A 220 3.18 -14.73 14.01
N LYS A 221 3.07 -14.66 15.34
CA LYS A 221 2.95 -13.39 16.05
C LYS A 221 4.10 -12.44 15.70
N GLN A 222 5.34 -12.94 15.74
CA GLN A 222 6.53 -12.16 15.42
C GLN A 222 6.55 -11.67 13.96
N ALA A 223 6.15 -12.52 13.01
CA ALA A 223 6.04 -12.14 11.60
C ALA A 223 4.96 -11.06 11.41
N SER A 224 3.81 -11.20 12.06
CA SER A 224 2.72 -10.21 12.03
C SER A 224 3.16 -8.84 12.57
N GLU A 225 3.89 -8.80 13.70
CA GLU A 225 4.46 -7.57 14.26
C GLU A 225 5.41 -6.86 13.28
N LYS A 226 6.28 -7.62 12.62
CA LYS A 226 7.18 -7.08 11.59
C LYS A 226 6.44 -6.56 10.37
N MET A 227 5.43 -7.30 9.90
CA MET A 227 4.58 -6.88 8.79
C MET A 227 3.79 -5.61 9.15
N LEU A 228 3.20 -5.55 10.34
CA LEU A 228 2.50 -4.37 10.85
C LEU A 228 3.42 -3.15 10.86
N LYS A 229 4.64 -3.29 11.39
CA LYS A 229 5.64 -2.22 11.38
C LYS A 229 5.92 -1.71 9.97
N ILE A 230 6.18 -2.60 9.00
CA ILE A 230 6.41 -2.22 7.60
C ILE A 230 5.21 -1.46 7.01
N LEU A 231 3.98 -1.87 7.34
CA LEU A 231 2.76 -1.20 6.86
C LEU A 231 2.55 0.17 7.51
N THR A 232 3.01 0.42 8.74
CA THR A 232 3.01 1.78 9.33
C THR A 232 4.00 2.72 8.66
N GLU A 233 5.04 2.19 8.02
CA GLU A 233 6.06 2.92 7.27
C GLU A 233 5.69 3.14 5.79
N GLN A 234 4.43 2.85 5.39
CA GLN A 234 3.95 3.02 4.02
C GLN A 234 4.16 4.45 3.52
N TYR A 235 4.83 4.57 2.37
CA TYR A 235 5.09 5.86 1.72
C TYR A 235 3.81 6.50 1.14
N TRP A 236 2.94 5.69 0.53
CA TRP A 236 1.71 6.15 -0.13
C TRP A 236 0.55 6.22 0.86
N ARG A 237 0.29 7.41 1.40
CA ARG A 237 -0.69 7.67 2.47
C ARG A 237 -1.79 8.66 2.05
N ASN A 238 -2.03 8.80 0.75
CA ASN A 238 -2.89 9.83 0.16
C ASN A 238 -4.37 9.44 0.00
N LYS A 239 -4.82 8.34 0.60
CA LYS A 239 -6.20 7.82 0.52
C LYS A 239 -6.80 7.61 1.92
N ILE A 240 -6.94 6.37 2.40
CA ILE A 240 -7.50 6.08 3.73
C ILE A 240 -6.85 6.92 4.83
N PRO A 241 -5.51 7.01 4.93
CA PRO A 241 -4.89 7.81 6.00
C PRO A 241 -5.26 9.30 5.98
N MET A 242 -5.57 9.87 4.82
CA MET A 242 -5.95 11.29 4.71
C MET A 242 -7.38 11.59 5.21
N GLY A 243 -8.23 10.57 5.36
CA GLY A 243 -9.58 10.71 5.93
C GLY A 243 -9.60 10.66 7.46
N ILE A 244 -8.47 10.42 8.11
CA ILE A 244 -8.31 10.22 9.54
C ILE A 244 -7.49 11.38 10.10
N PRO A 245 -7.89 12.02 11.23
CA PRO A 245 -7.13 13.11 11.84
C PRO A 245 -5.75 12.62 12.30
N TYR A 246 -4.85 13.57 12.60
CA TYR A 246 -3.55 13.24 13.16
C TYR A 246 -3.70 12.65 14.57
N GLY A 247 -2.97 11.57 14.84
CA GLY A 247 -2.94 10.89 16.15
C GLY A 247 -3.02 9.38 16.02
N PRO A 248 -4.09 8.81 15.43
CA PRO A 248 -4.23 7.37 15.25
C PRO A 248 -3.06 6.73 14.48
N THR A 249 -2.64 5.53 14.91
CA THR A 249 -1.70 4.72 14.15
C THR A 249 -2.43 4.04 12.99
N ILE A 250 -1.88 4.15 11.79
CA ILE A 250 -2.47 3.58 10.59
C ILE A 250 -1.41 2.76 9.85
N ALA A 251 -1.67 1.48 9.68
CA ALA A 251 -0.89 0.56 8.87
C ALA A 251 -1.63 0.30 7.56
N ASN A 252 -1.13 0.76 6.40
CA ASN A 252 -1.85 0.64 5.15
C ASN A 252 -1.02 0.08 4.00
N LYS A 253 -1.69 -0.43 2.98
CA LYS A 253 -1.12 -0.76 1.68
C LYS A 253 -2.03 -0.24 0.58
N SER A 254 -1.46 0.50 -0.36
CA SER A 254 -2.17 1.01 -1.54
C SER A 254 -1.78 0.27 -2.82
N GLY A 255 -2.62 0.39 -3.84
CA GLY A 255 -2.38 -0.13 -5.18
C GLY A 255 -3.05 0.74 -6.23
N ASP A 256 -2.30 1.14 -7.28
CA ASP A 256 -2.78 2.01 -8.34
C ASP A 256 -2.26 1.57 -9.70
N THR A 257 -3.11 1.73 -10.70
CA THR A 257 -2.80 1.81 -12.14
C THR A 257 -3.73 2.85 -12.76
N ASP A 258 -3.69 3.00 -14.09
CA ASP A 258 -4.64 3.87 -14.79
C ASP A 258 -6.09 3.35 -14.69
N ASP A 259 -6.27 2.02 -14.53
CA ASP A 259 -7.57 1.35 -14.52
C ASP A 259 -8.10 1.02 -13.12
N VAL A 260 -7.26 1.03 -12.08
CA VAL A 260 -7.67 0.67 -10.72
C VAL A 260 -7.03 1.55 -9.67
N SER A 261 -7.73 1.72 -8.53
CA SER A 261 -7.18 2.36 -7.34
C SER A 261 -7.70 1.66 -6.09
N HIS A 262 -6.80 1.33 -5.18
CA HIS A 262 -7.09 0.55 -3.99
C HIS A 262 -6.33 1.09 -2.79
N ASP A 263 -6.89 0.91 -1.60
CA ASP A 263 -6.19 1.07 -0.32
C ASP A 263 -6.83 0.17 0.73
N GLY A 264 -6.02 -0.43 1.59
CA GLY A 264 -6.46 -1.23 2.72
C GLY A 264 -5.65 -0.85 3.95
N ALA A 265 -6.30 -0.68 5.09
CA ALA A 265 -5.66 -0.20 6.31
C ALA A 265 -6.17 -0.90 7.57
N ILE A 266 -5.26 -1.10 8.53
CA ILE A 266 -5.56 -1.29 9.93
C ILE A 266 -5.48 0.09 10.58
N VAL A 267 -6.52 0.49 11.30
CA VAL A 267 -6.60 1.76 12.00
C VAL A 267 -6.75 1.50 13.49
N TYR A 268 -5.79 2.01 14.27
CA TYR A 268 -5.84 1.99 15.71
C TYR A 268 -6.40 3.33 16.19
N SER A 269 -7.59 3.33 16.80
CA SER A 269 -8.25 4.55 17.24
C SER A 269 -8.90 4.39 18.62
N ASP A 270 -9.13 5.53 19.30
CA ASP A 270 -9.63 5.53 20.66
C ASP A 270 -11.04 4.92 20.79
N GLY A 271 -11.88 5.10 19.77
CA GLY A 271 -13.25 4.59 19.76
C GLY A 271 -13.35 3.10 19.45
N ALA A 272 -12.65 2.64 18.43
CA ALA A 272 -12.50 1.23 18.09
C ALA A 272 -11.35 1.03 17.09
N ASP A 273 -10.64 -0.09 17.18
CA ASP A 273 -9.74 -0.52 16.12
C ASP A 273 -10.54 -1.13 14.99
N TYR A 274 -10.15 -0.86 13.76
CA TYR A 274 -10.86 -1.41 12.61
C TYR A 274 -9.96 -1.68 11.40
N VAL A 275 -10.39 -2.61 10.57
CA VAL A 275 -9.85 -2.84 9.23
C VAL A 275 -10.79 -2.19 8.22
N LEU A 276 -10.25 -1.40 7.31
CA LEU A 276 -10.97 -0.80 6.19
C LEU A 276 -10.24 -1.08 4.89
N VAL A 277 -10.93 -1.67 3.92
CA VAL A 277 -10.45 -1.85 2.55
C VAL A 277 -11.40 -1.15 1.61
N ILE A 278 -10.87 -0.34 0.71
CA ILE A 278 -11.61 0.35 -0.34
C ILE A 278 -10.90 0.04 -1.67
N MET A 279 -11.64 -0.51 -2.62
CA MET A 279 -11.14 -0.86 -3.95
C MET A 279 -12.04 -0.25 -5.02
N CYS A 280 -11.44 0.26 -6.08
CA CYS A 280 -12.17 0.85 -7.21
C CYS A 280 -11.55 0.38 -8.53
N ASP A 281 -12.39 -0.19 -9.41
CA ASP A 281 -12.06 -0.41 -10.82
C ASP A 281 -12.69 0.68 -11.68
N TYR A 282 -12.05 0.96 -12.82
CA TYR A 282 -12.50 1.94 -13.80
C TYR A 282 -12.87 3.28 -13.18
N PRO A 283 -11.92 3.89 -12.46
CA PRO A 283 -12.19 5.14 -11.77
C PRO A 283 -12.62 6.24 -12.74
N GLN A 284 -13.82 6.73 -12.52
CA GLN A 284 -14.32 7.90 -13.25
C GLN A 284 -13.71 9.16 -12.64
N ASN A 285 -13.07 10.01 -13.44
CA ASN A 285 -12.51 11.27 -12.99
C ASN A 285 -11.37 11.11 -11.95
N ALA A 286 -10.18 10.73 -12.42
CA ALA A 286 -9.00 10.44 -11.60
C ALA A 286 -8.63 11.57 -10.60
N SER A 287 -8.94 12.85 -10.92
CA SER A 287 -8.68 13.98 -10.02
C SER A 287 -9.54 13.99 -8.74
N LEU A 288 -10.73 13.39 -8.77
CA LEU A 288 -11.64 13.30 -7.63
C LEU A 288 -11.50 11.98 -6.85
N GLN A 289 -10.79 11.02 -7.40
CA GLN A 289 -10.76 9.67 -6.84
C GLN A 289 -10.14 9.62 -5.45
N GLY A 290 -9.02 10.31 -5.23
CA GLY A 290 -8.41 10.42 -3.90
C GLY A 290 -9.38 10.97 -2.86
N HIS A 291 -10.19 11.98 -3.21
CA HIS A 291 -11.20 12.56 -2.32
C HIS A 291 -12.29 11.55 -1.92
N ARG A 292 -12.69 10.63 -2.80
CA ARG A 292 -13.70 9.59 -2.50
C ARG A 292 -13.20 8.58 -1.48
N PHE A 293 -11.94 8.17 -1.55
CA PHE A 293 -11.29 7.36 -0.52
C PHE A 293 -11.24 8.09 0.83
N ILE A 294 -10.86 9.37 0.81
CA ILE A 294 -10.82 10.23 2.00
C ILE A 294 -12.21 10.35 2.62
N GLU A 295 -13.26 10.56 1.82
CA GLU A 295 -14.64 10.68 2.30
C GLU A 295 -15.12 9.38 2.96
N LEU A 296 -14.95 8.22 2.32
CA LEU A 296 -15.34 6.93 2.89
C LEU A 296 -14.55 6.60 4.17
N SER A 297 -13.25 6.90 4.18
CA SER A 297 -12.41 6.73 5.36
C SER A 297 -12.84 7.61 6.52
N LYS A 298 -13.17 8.89 6.23
CA LYS A 298 -13.70 9.81 7.24
C LYS A 298 -15.01 9.32 7.82
N MET A 299 -15.92 8.80 7.00
CA MET A 299 -17.19 8.22 7.48
C MET A 299 -16.96 7.07 8.46
N ALA A 300 -16.01 6.16 8.17
CA ALA A 300 -15.63 5.08 9.08
C ALA A 300 -15.05 5.62 10.39
N TYR A 301 -14.08 6.52 10.31
CA TYR A 301 -13.45 7.10 11.49
C TYR A 301 -14.44 7.84 12.39
N GLU A 302 -15.28 8.71 11.82
CA GLU A 302 -16.30 9.45 12.58
C GLU A 302 -17.36 8.53 13.18
N TYR A 303 -17.67 7.38 12.56
CA TYR A 303 -18.59 6.39 13.10
C TYR A 303 -18.05 5.76 14.39
N PHE A 304 -16.79 5.36 14.40
CA PHE A 304 -16.17 4.71 15.55
C PHE A 304 -15.72 5.67 16.67
N ASN A 305 -15.53 6.94 16.36
CA ASN A 305 -14.97 7.93 17.29
C ASN A 305 -15.97 9.08 17.61
N LYS A 306 -17.26 8.77 17.65
CA LYS A 306 -18.33 9.71 18.02
C LYS A 306 -18.32 10.02 19.50
#